data_864181684a24a2adba6565a4ce290e91
#
_entry.id   864181684a24a2adba6565a4ce290e91
#
_cell.length_a   1.000
_cell.length_b   1.000
_cell.length_c   1.000
_cell.angle_alpha   90.00
_cell.angle_beta   90.00
_cell.angle_gamma   90.00
#
_symmetry.space_group_name_H-M   'P 1'
#
loop_
_entity.id
_entity.type
_entity.pdbx_description
1 polymer ?
#
loop_
_entity_poly.entity_id
_entity_poly.type
_entity_poly.pdbx_seq_one_letter_code
_entity_poly.pdbx_strand_id
1 'polypeptide(L)'
;MIFNNHKAYTLVEMLVALAVSAIIIGATYASYEMVARQYHKNMDIADMHTSGRAIMRIIERDVRMAGFEYRDNNAIITYGSISNPLTIKDSGNKCCDEVTVVYDYFDEESKKAERIRIRYWAEPHTSNKGSRHRLYKQK
;
A
#
# COMPACT_ATOMS: atom_id res chain seq x y z
N MET A 1 54.72 -33.80 38.18
CA MET A 1 53.31 -34.16 38.48
C MET A 1 52.53 -32.90 38.70
N ILE A 2 51.68 -32.51 37.73
CA ILE A 2 50.84 -31.32 37.84
C ILE A 2 49.52 -31.80 38.38
N PHE A 3 49.25 -31.49 39.63
CA PHE A 3 47.93 -31.76 40.25
C PHE A 3 46.93 -30.79 39.67
N ASN A 4 46.10 -31.27 38.76
CA ASN A 4 44.98 -30.54 38.22
C ASN A 4 43.89 -30.44 39.29
N ASN A 5 43.76 -29.31 39.93
CA ASN A 5 42.83 -29.05 41.01
C ASN A 5 41.44 -28.83 40.43
N HIS A 6 40.69 -29.90 40.15
CA HIS A 6 39.31 -29.83 39.70
C HIS A 6 38.42 -29.39 40.86
N LYS A 7 38.10 -28.11 40.91
CA LYS A 7 37.07 -27.63 41.83
C LYS A 7 35.72 -28.15 41.35
N ALA A 8 35.10 -29.00 42.16
CA ALA A 8 33.73 -29.45 41.93
C ALA A 8 32.77 -28.29 42.21
N TYR A 9 31.83 -28.04 41.33
CA TYR A 9 30.78 -27.06 41.54
C TYR A 9 29.84 -27.50 42.66
N THR A 10 29.43 -26.55 43.49
CA THR A 10 28.44 -26.78 44.54
C THR A 10 27.04 -26.86 43.95
N LEU A 11 26.15 -27.61 44.59
CA LEU A 11 24.73 -27.71 44.19
C LEU A 11 24.06 -26.32 44.14
N VAL A 12 24.43 -25.43 45.05
CA VAL A 12 23.94 -24.05 45.16
C VAL A 12 24.37 -23.22 43.94
N GLU A 13 25.63 -23.35 43.46
CA GLU A 13 26.11 -22.64 42.26
C GLU A 13 25.33 -23.07 41.03
N MET A 14 24.99 -24.34 40.88
CA MET A 14 24.19 -24.85 39.77
C MET A 14 22.75 -24.32 39.83
N LEU A 15 22.14 -24.26 41.01
CA LEU A 15 20.80 -23.66 41.16
C LEU A 15 20.76 -22.17 40.82
N VAL A 16 21.76 -21.42 41.27
CA VAL A 16 21.88 -19.98 40.93
C VAL A 16 22.09 -19.79 39.46
N ALA A 17 22.97 -20.57 38.80
CA ALA A 17 23.20 -20.50 37.39
C ALA A 17 21.92 -20.78 36.55
N LEU A 18 21.15 -21.79 36.95
CA LEU A 18 19.86 -22.10 36.33
C LEU A 18 18.85 -20.97 36.48
N ALA A 19 18.74 -20.38 37.67
CA ALA A 19 17.83 -19.25 37.92
C ALA A 19 18.19 -18.04 37.08
N VAL A 20 19.48 -17.66 37.02
CA VAL A 20 19.95 -16.54 36.20
C VAL A 20 19.73 -16.81 34.70
N SER A 21 20.03 -18.04 34.24
CA SER A 21 19.79 -18.44 32.86
C SER A 21 18.33 -18.33 32.45
N ALA A 22 17.40 -18.75 33.32
CA ALA A 22 15.95 -18.65 33.05
C ALA A 22 15.49 -17.19 32.92
N ILE A 23 16.01 -16.28 33.73
CA ILE A 23 15.70 -14.85 33.67
C ILE A 23 16.21 -14.26 32.33
N ILE A 24 17.45 -14.60 31.95
CA ILE A 24 18.05 -14.10 30.70
C ILE A 24 17.25 -14.60 29.49
N ILE A 25 16.89 -15.87 29.44
CA ILE A 25 16.09 -16.44 28.35
C ILE A 25 14.73 -15.77 28.29
N GLY A 26 14.05 -15.57 29.42
CA GLY A 26 12.75 -14.87 29.48
C GLY A 26 12.84 -13.43 28.97
N ALA A 27 13.84 -12.68 29.37
CA ALA A 27 14.07 -11.32 28.95
C ALA A 27 14.37 -11.23 27.41
N THR A 28 15.16 -12.17 26.91
CA THR A 28 15.49 -12.26 25.48
C THR A 28 14.26 -12.57 24.66
N TYR A 29 13.41 -13.50 25.10
CA TYR A 29 12.17 -13.84 24.42
C TYR A 29 11.18 -12.67 24.39
N ALA A 30 11.01 -11.97 25.51
CA ALA A 30 10.15 -10.78 25.58
C ALA A 30 10.63 -9.66 24.63
N SER A 31 11.95 -9.45 24.57
CA SER A 31 12.55 -8.49 23.63
C SER A 31 12.33 -8.88 22.17
N TYR A 32 12.49 -10.15 21.85
CA TYR A 32 12.22 -10.66 20.50
C TYR A 32 10.77 -10.45 20.07
N GLU A 33 9.80 -10.75 20.93
CA GLU A 33 8.39 -10.51 20.60
C GLU A 33 8.09 -9.02 20.32
N MET A 34 8.68 -8.13 21.11
CA MET A 34 8.50 -6.68 20.91
C MET A 34 9.03 -6.24 19.55
N VAL A 35 10.24 -6.66 19.20
CA VAL A 35 10.87 -6.35 17.89
C VAL A 35 10.07 -6.95 16.74
N ALA A 36 9.62 -8.19 16.86
CA ALA A 36 8.82 -8.85 15.83
C ALA A 36 7.50 -8.11 15.55
N ARG A 37 6.79 -7.69 16.59
CA ARG A 37 5.54 -6.90 16.45
C ARG A 37 5.81 -5.55 15.78
N GLN A 38 6.91 -4.89 16.14
CA GLN A 38 7.30 -3.61 15.54
C GLN A 38 7.70 -3.76 14.07
N TYR A 39 8.41 -4.82 13.74
CA TYR A 39 8.77 -5.17 12.38
C TYR A 39 7.55 -5.37 11.49
N HIS A 40 6.57 -6.18 11.92
CA HIS A 40 5.33 -6.38 11.17
C HIS A 40 4.55 -5.07 10.96
N LYS A 41 4.46 -4.22 11.98
CA LYS A 41 3.82 -2.92 11.85
C LYS A 41 4.52 -2.02 10.83
N ASN A 42 5.85 -2.01 10.85
CA ASN A 42 6.64 -1.21 9.90
C ASN A 42 6.49 -1.73 8.45
N MET A 43 6.43 -3.04 8.27
CA MET A 43 6.16 -3.65 6.96
C MET A 43 4.77 -3.25 6.44
N ASP A 44 3.72 -3.36 7.25
CA ASP A 44 2.36 -2.94 6.87
C ASP A 44 2.33 -1.45 6.45
N ILE A 45 3.05 -0.59 7.16
CA ILE A 45 3.16 0.85 6.82
C ILE A 45 3.92 1.04 5.50
N ALA A 46 5.02 0.34 5.29
CA ALA A 46 5.81 0.43 4.05
C ALA A 46 5.01 -0.02 2.83
N ASP A 47 4.26 -1.12 2.95
CA ASP A 47 3.39 -1.63 1.89
C ASP A 47 2.26 -0.64 1.57
N MET A 48 1.67 -0.02 2.60
CA MET A 48 0.66 1.01 2.41
C MET A 48 1.22 2.24 1.67
N HIS A 49 2.42 2.70 2.03
CA HIS A 49 3.06 3.82 1.35
C HIS A 49 3.42 3.49 -0.11
N THR A 50 3.91 2.28 -0.36
CA THR A 50 4.28 1.85 -1.72
C THR A 50 3.04 1.74 -2.61
N SER A 51 1.99 1.10 -2.12
CA SER A 51 0.71 0.97 -2.81
C SER A 51 0.05 2.34 -3.03
N GLY A 52 0.05 3.20 -2.02
CA GLY A 52 -0.49 4.55 -2.11
C GLY A 52 0.22 5.40 -3.16
N ARG A 53 1.55 5.36 -3.22
CA ARG A 53 2.31 6.08 -4.26
C ARG A 53 2.03 5.54 -5.67
N ALA A 54 1.88 4.23 -5.83
CA ALA A 54 1.57 3.63 -7.11
C ALA A 54 0.19 4.09 -7.60
N ILE A 55 -0.82 4.08 -6.73
CA ILE A 55 -2.17 4.55 -7.02
C ILE A 55 -2.16 6.04 -7.40
N MET A 56 -1.49 6.87 -6.61
CA MET A 56 -1.41 8.31 -6.88
C MET A 56 -0.76 8.62 -8.22
N ARG A 57 0.28 7.89 -8.63
CA ARG A 57 0.90 8.04 -9.96
C ARG A 57 -0.06 7.70 -11.09
N ILE A 58 -0.91 6.68 -10.91
CA ILE A 58 -1.92 6.29 -11.91
C ILE A 58 -2.96 7.41 -12.05
N ILE A 59 -3.49 7.90 -10.92
CA ILE A 59 -4.47 9.00 -10.91
C ILE A 59 -3.85 10.26 -11.50
N GLU A 60 -2.64 10.63 -11.08
CA GLU A 60 -1.92 11.81 -11.58
C GLU A 60 -1.76 11.76 -13.10
N ARG A 61 -1.35 10.60 -13.64
CA ARG A 61 -1.23 10.43 -15.10
C ARG A 61 -2.56 10.67 -15.80
N ASP A 62 -3.63 10.04 -15.30
CA ASP A 62 -4.94 10.14 -15.95
C ASP A 62 -5.53 11.56 -15.80
N VAL A 63 -5.30 12.23 -14.67
CA VAL A 63 -5.68 13.64 -14.48
C VAL A 63 -4.89 14.59 -15.40
N ARG A 64 -3.59 14.33 -15.63
CA ARG A 64 -2.79 15.11 -16.57
C ARG A 64 -3.28 14.97 -18.01
N MET A 65 -3.89 13.83 -18.35
CA MET A 65 -4.50 13.59 -19.66
C MET A 65 -5.91 14.17 -19.77
N ALA A 66 -6.51 14.64 -18.67
CA ALA A 66 -7.87 15.17 -18.68
C ALA A 66 -8.05 16.27 -19.72
N GLY A 67 -9.06 16.14 -20.57
CA GLY A 67 -9.34 17.10 -21.62
C GLY A 67 -8.45 17.01 -22.86
N PHE A 68 -7.53 16.03 -22.91
CA PHE A 68 -6.77 15.79 -24.13
C PHE A 68 -7.73 15.34 -25.24
N GLU A 69 -7.78 16.12 -26.32
CA GLU A 69 -8.53 15.82 -27.54
C GLU A 69 -7.55 15.44 -28.65
N TYR A 70 -7.70 14.24 -29.17
CA TYR A 70 -6.88 13.82 -30.30
C TYR A 70 -7.40 14.47 -31.61
N ARG A 71 -6.56 15.26 -32.25
CA ARG A 71 -6.88 15.94 -33.52
C ARG A 71 -5.76 15.68 -34.51
N ASP A 72 -5.98 14.73 -35.40
CA ASP A 72 -5.10 14.46 -36.51
C ASP A 72 -5.93 14.31 -37.77
N ASN A 73 -5.44 14.89 -38.87
CA ASN A 73 -6.11 14.84 -40.18
C ASN A 73 -6.25 13.42 -40.75
N ASN A 74 -5.45 12.48 -40.26
CA ASN A 74 -5.42 11.07 -40.67
C ASN A 74 -6.21 10.15 -39.75
N ALA A 75 -6.73 10.63 -38.63
CA ALA A 75 -7.48 9.83 -37.68
C ALA A 75 -8.99 10.02 -37.86
N ILE A 76 -9.73 8.93 -37.73
CA ILE A 76 -11.19 8.99 -37.67
C ILE A 76 -11.58 9.52 -36.28
N ILE A 77 -12.04 10.76 -36.24
CA ILE A 77 -12.51 11.42 -35.01
C ILE A 77 -14.03 11.30 -34.98
N THR A 78 -14.53 10.52 -34.02
CA THR A 78 -15.96 10.25 -33.87
C THR A 78 -16.64 11.16 -32.84
N TYR A 79 -15.86 11.88 -32.03
CA TYR A 79 -16.36 12.61 -30.87
C TYR A 79 -16.14 14.13 -31.02
N GLY A 80 -17.13 14.91 -30.53
CA GLY A 80 -17.00 16.36 -30.41
C GLY A 80 -16.07 16.77 -29.27
N SER A 81 -16.00 18.07 -28.97
CA SER A 81 -15.18 18.62 -27.90
C SER A 81 -15.56 18.08 -26.50
N ILE A 82 -14.58 17.94 -25.62
CA ILE A 82 -14.77 17.50 -24.23
C ILE A 82 -15.20 18.72 -23.40
N SER A 83 -16.47 18.76 -22.98
CA SER A 83 -16.99 19.88 -22.18
C SER A 83 -16.60 19.81 -20.72
N ASN A 84 -16.53 18.60 -20.14
CA ASN A 84 -16.22 18.36 -18.72
C ASN A 84 -15.11 17.30 -18.59
N PRO A 85 -13.83 17.70 -18.73
CA PRO A 85 -12.72 16.74 -18.72
C PRO A 85 -12.45 16.13 -17.35
N LEU A 86 -12.77 16.85 -16.29
CA LEU A 86 -12.61 16.42 -14.91
C LEU A 86 -13.89 16.73 -14.13
N THR A 87 -14.46 15.73 -13.51
CA THR A 87 -15.64 15.87 -12.65
C THR A 87 -15.34 15.25 -11.30
N ILE A 88 -15.57 16.01 -10.24
CA ILE A 88 -15.48 15.54 -8.86
C ILE A 88 -16.89 15.52 -8.29
N LYS A 89 -17.30 14.38 -7.79
CA LYS A 89 -18.57 14.19 -7.11
C LYS A 89 -18.32 13.96 -5.64
N ASP A 90 -18.71 14.94 -4.84
CA ASP A 90 -18.67 14.87 -3.38
C ASP A 90 -19.77 13.92 -2.89
N SER A 91 -19.41 12.93 -2.10
CA SER A 91 -20.35 12.00 -1.47
C SER A 91 -21.10 12.60 -0.29
N GLY A 92 -20.71 13.79 0.17
CA GLY A 92 -21.23 14.43 1.39
C GLY A 92 -20.76 13.77 2.69
N ASN A 93 -19.86 12.81 2.60
CA ASN A 93 -19.27 12.09 3.73
C ASN A 93 -17.78 12.43 3.88
N LYS A 94 -17.17 12.04 5.00
CA LYS A 94 -15.73 12.25 5.25
C LYS A 94 -14.80 11.45 4.32
N CYS A 95 -15.36 10.56 3.50
CA CYS A 95 -14.61 9.75 2.55
C CYS A 95 -15.45 9.47 1.31
N CYS A 96 -14.78 8.89 0.36
CA CYS A 96 -15.42 8.13 -0.72
C CYS A 96 -15.98 9.03 -1.83
N ASP A 97 -15.31 10.15 -2.10
CA ASP A 97 -15.59 10.98 -3.26
C ASP A 97 -15.24 10.25 -4.57
N GLU A 98 -15.90 10.63 -5.62
CA GLU A 98 -15.69 10.08 -6.94
C GLU A 98 -15.00 11.11 -7.85
N VAL A 99 -13.97 10.67 -8.56
CA VAL A 99 -13.28 11.47 -9.55
C VAL A 99 -13.45 10.80 -10.92
N THR A 100 -13.99 11.53 -11.87
CA THR A 100 -14.13 11.07 -13.26
C THR A 100 -13.25 11.92 -14.16
N VAL A 101 -12.45 11.25 -14.99
CA VAL A 101 -11.53 11.84 -15.96
C VAL A 101 -11.93 11.41 -17.36
N VAL A 102 -11.96 12.36 -18.32
CA VAL A 102 -12.30 12.09 -19.72
C VAL A 102 -11.20 12.62 -20.61
N TYR A 103 -10.71 11.78 -21.53
CA TYR A 103 -9.74 12.15 -22.55
C TYR A 103 -9.83 11.24 -23.76
N ASP A 104 -9.25 11.63 -24.87
CA ASP A 104 -9.17 10.84 -26.08
C ASP A 104 -7.85 10.05 -26.10
N TYR A 105 -7.92 8.81 -26.50
CA TYR A 105 -6.79 7.91 -26.70
C TYR A 105 -6.77 7.48 -28.17
N PHE A 106 -5.60 7.49 -28.79
CA PHE A 106 -5.42 6.99 -30.14
C PHE A 106 -4.97 5.53 -30.11
N ASP A 107 -5.74 4.70 -30.76
CA ASP A 107 -5.40 3.30 -30.95
C ASP A 107 -4.65 3.13 -32.28
N GLU A 108 -3.40 2.74 -32.19
CA GLU A 108 -2.53 2.60 -33.37
C GLU A 108 -2.95 1.46 -34.29
N GLU A 109 -3.60 0.41 -33.76
CA GLU A 109 -4.04 -0.75 -34.56
C GLU A 109 -5.27 -0.41 -35.39
N SER A 110 -6.27 0.19 -34.78
CA SER A 110 -7.53 0.55 -35.45
C SER A 110 -7.47 1.90 -36.18
N LYS A 111 -6.40 2.70 -36.00
CA LYS A 111 -6.30 4.08 -36.52
C LYS A 111 -7.45 4.98 -36.07
N LYS A 112 -8.04 4.72 -34.93
CA LYS A 112 -9.19 5.45 -34.39
C LYS A 112 -8.83 6.15 -33.09
N ALA A 113 -9.41 7.35 -32.92
CA ALA A 113 -9.40 8.01 -31.62
C ALA A 113 -10.62 7.55 -30.82
N GLU A 114 -10.39 6.99 -29.64
CA GLU A 114 -11.42 6.54 -28.71
C GLU A 114 -11.50 7.47 -27.52
N ARG A 115 -12.72 7.85 -27.14
CA ARG A 115 -12.94 8.62 -25.90
C ARG A 115 -13.05 7.70 -24.72
N ILE A 116 -12.11 7.87 -23.78
CA ILE A 116 -12.02 7.08 -22.55
C ILE A 116 -12.59 7.90 -21.40
N ARG A 117 -13.45 7.27 -20.60
CA ARG A 117 -13.95 7.82 -19.34
C ARG A 117 -13.47 6.92 -18.22
N ILE A 118 -12.60 7.45 -17.36
CA ILE A 118 -12.07 6.71 -16.21
C ILE A 118 -12.69 7.28 -14.94
N ARG A 119 -13.25 6.41 -14.13
CA ARG A 119 -13.87 6.74 -12.87
C ARG A 119 -13.08 6.11 -11.72
N TYR A 120 -12.74 6.91 -10.73
CA TYR A 120 -12.10 6.51 -9.49
C TYR A 120 -13.05 6.78 -8.34
N TRP A 121 -13.28 5.78 -7.49
CA TRP A 121 -14.06 5.95 -6.27
C TRP A 121 -13.52 5.04 -5.18
N ALA A 122 -13.79 5.37 -3.93
CA ALA A 122 -13.42 4.57 -2.78
C ALA A 122 -14.66 4.03 -2.08
N GLU A 123 -14.59 2.82 -1.57
CA GLU A 123 -15.64 2.23 -0.75
C GLU A 123 -15.08 1.79 0.60
N PRO A 124 -15.86 1.98 1.70
CA PRO A 124 -15.47 1.48 3.00
C PRO A 124 -15.43 -0.05 2.96
N HIS A 125 -14.36 -0.63 3.45
CA HIS A 125 -14.19 -2.06 3.57
C HIS A 125 -13.86 -2.43 5.01
N THR A 126 -14.76 -3.18 5.65
CA THR A 126 -14.54 -3.69 7.00
C THR A 126 -13.80 -5.02 6.92
N SER A 127 -12.66 -5.13 7.57
CA SER A 127 -11.90 -6.36 7.69
C SER A 127 -11.58 -6.65 9.16
N ASN A 128 -11.16 -7.86 9.47
CA ASN A 128 -10.72 -8.25 10.83
C ASN A 128 -9.54 -7.41 11.36
N LYS A 129 -8.88 -6.63 10.49
CA LYS A 129 -7.77 -5.71 10.81
C LYS A 129 -8.21 -4.24 10.94
N GLY A 130 -9.52 -3.97 11.00
CA GLY A 130 -10.11 -2.63 11.14
C GLY A 130 -10.78 -2.11 9.86
N SER A 131 -11.31 -0.86 9.94
CA SER A 131 -11.94 -0.20 8.81
C SER A 131 -10.88 0.31 7.84
N ARG A 132 -10.99 -0.08 6.58
CA ARG A 132 -10.11 0.32 5.47
C ARG A 132 -10.96 0.82 4.31
N HIS A 133 -10.35 1.52 3.35
CA HIS A 133 -11.01 1.93 2.12
C HIS A 133 -10.36 1.20 0.94
N ARG A 134 -11.17 0.72 0.02
CA ARG A 134 -10.71 0.19 -1.26
C ARG A 134 -10.92 1.22 -2.35
N LEU A 135 -9.89 1.48 -3.13
CA LEU A 135 -10.00 2.29 -4.32
C LEU A 135 -10.34 1.41 -5.52
N TYR A 136 -11.30 1.86 -6.30
CA TYR A 136 -11.73 1.22 -7.54
C TYR A 136 -11.42 2.12 -8.74
N LYS A 137 -11.13 1.49 -9.86
CA LYS A 137 -10.96 2.14 -11.16
C LYS A 137 -11.82 1.43 -12.18
N GLN A 138 -12.62 2.18 -12.91
CA GLN A 138 -13.43 1.69 -14.03
C GLN A 138 -13.08 2.49 -15.29
N LYS A 139 -12.84 1.78 -16.38
CA LYS A 139 -12.61 2.35 -17.72
C LYS A 139 -13.91 2.30 -18.52
#